data_c34edb3e72cca7938d09ee50a36a0195
#
_entry.id   c34edb3e72cca7938d09ee50a36a0195
#
_cell.length_a   1.000
_cell.length_b   1.000
_cell.length_c   1.000
_cell.angle_alpha   90.00
_cell.angle_beta   90.00
_cell.angle_gamma   90.00
#
_symmetry.space_group_name_H-M   'P 1'
#
loop_
_entity.id
_entity.type
_entity.pdbx_description
1 polymer ?
#
loop_
_entity_poly.entity_id
_entity_poly.type
_entity_poly.pdbx_seq_one_letter_code
_entity_poly.pdbx_strand_id
1 'polypeptide(L)'
;MTEKEKFIQKVTIITDSREQKNSHILSAFDSMGVRHEERKLHFGDYSFICENNDFTLSCIVERKANLNEVWQNVTTDRERFEKEIDGLFKHTGSAILLIENCPNRDYLRNYTVPAWQMQAYGRKVSDIGSRIDSTLRAWESANRYRLQVHCLNGADSTATEILNIFYYYWKNFNDLKKPLK
;
A
#
# COMPACT_ATOMS: atom_id res chain seq x y z
N MET A 1 -20.82 3.84 20.44
CA MET A 1 -19.47 3.82 19.83
C MET A 1 -19.31 2.51 19.06
N THR A 2 -19.10 2.60 17.76
CA THR A 2 -18.89 1.45 16.85
C THR A 2 -17.53 0.78 17.12
N GLU A 3 -17.33 -0.45 16.62
CA GLU A 3 -16.00 -1.11 16.72
C GLU A 3 -14.89 -0.29 16.02
N LYS A 4 -15.22 0.34 14.90
CA LYS A 4 -14.28 1.18 14.17
C LYS A 4 -13.90 2.44 14.93
N GLU A 5 -14.85 3.09 15.60
CA GLU A 5 -14.56 4.23 16.49
C GLU A 5 -13.65 3.82 17.66
N LYS A 6 -13.87 2.65 18.24
CA LYS A 6 -12.99 2.09 19.29
C LYS A 6 -11.59 1.82 18.78
N PHE A 7 -11.46 1.30 17.56
CA PHE A 7 -10.17 1.09 16.92
C PHE A 7 -9.43 2.41 16.71
N ILE A 8 -10.10 3.43 16.16
CA ILE A 8 -9.53 4.76 15.94
C ILE A 8 -8.94 5.38 17.23
N GLN A 9 -9.62 5.20 18.34
CA GLN A 9 -9.13 5.70 19.63
C GLN A 9 -7.88 5.00 20.16
N LYS A 10 -7.60 3.78 19.69
CA LYS A 10 -6.55 2.90 20.21
C LYS A 10 -5.38 2.72 19.25
N VAL A 11 -5.59 2.96 17.97
CA VAL A 11 -4.56 2.81 16.95
C VAL A 11 -3.56 3.95 16.98
N THR A 12 -2.32 3.64 16.68
CA THR A 12 -1.29 4.59 16.26
C THR A 12 -0.76 4.13 14.91
N ILE A 13 -0.91 4.96 13.90
CA ILE A 13 -0.36 4.70 12.56
C ILE A 13 1.14 4.97 12.61
N ILE A 14 1.92 4.05 12.07
CA ILE A 14 3.36 4.19 11.91
C ILE A 14 3.65 4.54 10.47
N THR A 15 4.27 5.68 10.24
CA THR A 15 4.72 6.15 8.93
C THR A 15 6.23 5.96 8.83
N ASP A 16 6.70 5.40 7.73
CA ASP A 16 8.15 5.25 7.53
C ASP A 16 8.82 6.62 7.42
N SER A 17 9.95 6.80 8.09
CA SER A 17 10.72 8.05 8.08
C SER A 17 11.29 8.43 6.70
N ARG A 18 11.26 7.53 5.73
CA ARG A 18 11.68 7.77 4.35
C ARG A 18 10.53 8.25 3.45
N GLU A 19 9.27 8.12 3.90
CA GLU A 19 8.09 8.58 3.17
C GLU A 19 7.89 10.09 3.37
N GLN A 20 8.27 10.89 2.36
CA GLN A 20 8.30 12.35 2.47
C GLN A 20 7.12 13.07 1.81
N LYS A 21 6.41 12.42 0.89
CA LYS A 21 5.33 13.05 0.11
C LYS A 21 3.93 12.66 0.61
N ASN A 22 3.73 12.74 1.91
CA ASN A 22 2.55 12.22 2.60
C ASN A 22 1.77 13.26 3.43
N SER A 23 2.09 14.55 3.32
CA SER A 23 1.47 15.61 4.13
C SER A 23 -0.08 15.60 4.08
N HIS A 24 -0.67 15.30 2.91
CA HIS A 24 -2.11 15.17 2.74
C HIS A 24 -2.69 13.99 3.56
N ILE A 25 -1.95 12.90 3.68
CA ILE A 25 -2.35 11.72 4.46
C ILE A 25 -2.28 12.02 5.96
N LEU A 26 -1.16 12.63 6.41
CA LEU A 26 -0.99 13.00 7.82
C LEU A 26 -2.04 14.02 8.26
N SER A 27 -2.30 15.06 7.45
CA SER A 27 -3.37 16.03 7.71
C SER A 27 -4.77 15.40 7.77
N ALA A 28 -5.01 14.36 6.97
CA ALA A 28 -6.26 13.62 7.03
C ALA A 28 -6.36 12.78 8.30
N PHE A 29 -5.27 12.15 8.77
CA PHE A 29 -5.24 11.45 10.07
C PHE A 29 -5.52 12.43 11.23
N ASP A 30 -4.90 13.60 11.23
CA ASP A 30 -5.16 14.66 12.23
C ASP A 30 -6.64 15.03 12.23
N SER A 31 -7.22 15.27 11.06
CA SER A 31 -8.64 15.62 10.91
C SER A 31 -9.60 14.54 11.40
N MET A 32 -9.19 13.28 11.32
CA MET A 32 -9.95 12.13 11.83
C MET A 32 -9.67 11.80 13.31
N GLY A 33 -8.78 12.55 13.96
CA GLY A 33 -8.37 12.29 15.35
C GLY A 33 -7.59 10.99 15.51
N VAL A 34 -6.89 10.55 14.47
CA VAL A 34 -6.07 9.33 14.45
C VAL A 34 -4.65 9.67 14.88
N ARG A 35 -4.13 8.98 15.85
CA ARG A 35 -2.73 9.14 16.27
C ARG A 35 -1.81 8.56 15.20
N HIS A 36 -0.74 9.27 14.91
CA HIS A 36 0.31 8.79 14.03
C HIS A 36 1.69 9.21 14.55
N GLU A 37 2.70 8.45 14.19
CA GLU A 37 4.10 8.75 14.52
C GLU A 37 5.01 8.32 13.37
N GLU A 38 6.14 9.04 13.22
CA GLU A 38 7.19 8.68 12.29
C GLU A 38 8.15 7.70 12.96
N ARG A 39 8.40 6.57 12.28
CA ARG A 39 9.35 5.55 12.71
C ARG A 39 9.95 4.86 11.49
N LYS A 40 11.21 4.49 11.53
CA LYS A 40 11.80 3.66 10.47
C LYS A 40 11.13 2.28 10.46
N LEU A 41 10.45 1.97 9.36
CA LEU A 41 9.91 0.64 9.10
C LEU A 41 10.97 -0.24 8.42
N HIS A 42 10.89 -1.54 8.60
CA HIS A 42 11.73 -2.49 7.85
C HIS A 42 11.32 -2.52 6.39
N PHE A 43 10.03 -2.43 6.12
CA PHE A 43 9.42 -2.50 4.80
C PHE A 43 8.19 -1.59 4.74
N GLY A 44 7.86 -1.11 3.52
CA GLY A 44 6.67 -0.32 3.24
C GLY A 44 6.69 1.07 3.84
N ASP A 45 5.60 1.79 3.61
CA ASP A 45 5.46 3.20 3.98
C ASP A 45 4.59 3.39 5.22
N TYR A 46 3.60 2.50 5.43
CA TYR A 46 2.66 2.58 6.57
C TYR A 46 2.44 1.23 7.21
N SER A 47 2.33 1.26 8.54
CA SER A 47 1.89 0.16 9.38
C SER A 47 1.20 0.70 10.62
N PHE A 48 0.96 -0.11 11.64
CA PHE A 48 0.26 0.35 12.83
C PHE A 48 0.60 -0.43 14.09
N ILE A 49 0.31 0.21 15.23
CA ILE A 49 0.24 -0.41 16.54
C ILE A 49 -1.18 -0.21 17.05
N CYS A 50 -1.77 -1.22 17.66
CA CYS A 50 -3.06 -1.08 18.30
C CYS A 50 -3.08 -1.81 19.64
N GLU A 51 -3.41 -1.07 20.70
CA GLU A 51 -3.29 -1.54 22.08
C GLU A 51 -1.85 -2.03 22.38
N ASN A 52 -1.69 -3.28 22.78
CA ASN A 52 -0.40 -3.89 23.08
C ASN A 52 0.16 -4.74 21.92
N ASN A 53 -0.42 -4.64 20.71
CA ASN A 53 0.00 -5.41 19.56
C ASN A 53 0.71 -4.48 18.56
N ASP A 54 1.93 -4.85 18.20
CA ASP A 54 2.71 -4.22 17.14
C ASP A 54 2.55 -5.02 15.84
N PHE A 55 2.01 -4.36 14.80
CA PHE A 55 1.76 -4.99 13.49
C PHE A 55 2.77 -4.55 12.43
N THR A 56 3.84 -3.86 12.81
CA THR A 56 4.84 -3.31 11.87
C THR A 56 5.60 -4.35 11.05
N LEU A 57 5.53 -5.63 11.44
CA LEU A 57 6.06 -6.75 10.67
C LEU A 57 4.98 -7.68 10.09
N SER A 58 3.70 -7.37 10.26
CA SER A 58 2.64 -8.30 9.88
C SER A 58 1.54 -7.71 8.99
N CYS A 59 1.39 -6.39 8.94
CA CYS A 59 0.45 -5.71 8.06
C CYS A 59 1.04 -4.40 7.56
N ILE A 60 1.34 -4.32 6.29
CA ILE A 60 2.11 -3.22 5.69
C ILE A 60 1.43 -2.71 4.44
N VAL A 61 1.42 -1.38 4.30
CA VAL A 61 1.00 -0.69 3.09
C VAL A 61 2.22 -0.03 2.45
N GLU A 62 2.45 -0.35 1.19
CA GLU A 62 3.35 0.34 0.28
C GLU A 62 2.50 1.26 -0.60
N ARG A 63 2.81 2.56 -0.61
CA ARG A 63 2.06 3.58 -1.35
C ARG A 63 2.79 3.98 -2.62
N LYS A 64 2.02 4.17 -3.69
CA LYS A 64 2.51 4.79 -4.93
C LYS A 64 1.60 5.96 -5.29
N ALA A 65 2.16 7.13 -5.45
CA ALA A 65 1.41 8.35 -5.74
C ALA A 65 0.73 8.33 -7.13
N ASN A 66 1.20 7.47 -8.04
CA ASN A 66 0.66 7.35 -9.40
C ASN A 66 1.22 6.12 -10.13
N LEU A 67 0.65 5.84 -11.30
CA LEU A 67 1.07 4.72 -12.15
C LEU A 67 2.48 4.88 -12.74
N ASN A 68 3.03 6.08 -12.81
CA ASN A 68 4.40 6.27 -13.28
C ASN A 68 5.43 5.70 -12.27
N GLU A 69 5.19 5.86 -10.97
CA GLU A 69 6.01 5.23 -9.93
C GLU A 69 5.89 3.70 -9.99
N VAL A 70 4.68 3.17 -10.20
CA VAL A 70 4.49 1.73 -10.40
C VAL A 70 5.25 1.25 -11.64
N TRP A 71 5.21 1.99 -12.74
CA TRP A 71 5.95 1.66 -13.95
C TRP A 71 7.47 1.58 -13.71
N GLN A 72 8.03 2.53 -12.98
CA GLN A 72 9.44 2.49 -12.59
C GLN A 72 9.76 1.24 -11.78
N ASN A 73 8.92 0.89 -10.80
CA ASN A 73 9.11 -0.28 -9.95
C ASN A 73 8.98 -1.62 -10.69
N VAL A 74 8.17 -1.69 -11.76
CA VAL A 74 8.05 -2.93 -12.55
C VAL A 74 9.06 -3.01 -13.70
N THR A 75 9.87 -1.97 -13.92
CA THR A 75 10.86 -1.88 -14.99
C THR A 75 12.26 -1.57 -14.47
N THR A 76 12.60 -0.28 -14.36
CA THR A 76 13.96 0.19 -14.02
C THR A 76 14.42 -0.26 -12.65
N ASP A 77 13.53 -0.20 -11.66
CA ASP A 77 13.81 -0.54 -10.26
C ASP A 77 13.31 -1.95 -9.87
N ARG A 78 13.01 -2.79 -10.86
CA ARG A 78 12.33 -4.06 -10.65
C ARG A 78 13.03 -4.97 -9.64
N GLU A 79 14.32 -5.17 -9.79
CA GLU A 79 15.07 -6.05 -8.90
C GLU A 79 15.07 -5.56 -7.45
N ARG A 80 15.17 -4.25 -7.26
CA ARG A 80 15.10 -3.62 -5.94
C ARG A 80 13.74 -3.81 -5.33
N PHE A 81 12.68 -3.50 -6.10
CA PHE A 81 11.30 -3.61 -5.63
C PHE A 81 10.87 -5.06 -5.36
N GLU A 82 11.29 -6.01 -6.21
CA GLU A 82 11.04 -7.43 -5.94
C GLU A 82 11.76 -7.93 -4.68
N LYS A 83 12.97 -7.44 -4.37
CA LYS A 83 13.65 -7.73 -3.10
C LYS A 83 12.92 -7.15 -1.89
N GLU A 84 12.37 -5.94 -2.01
CA GLU A 84 11.54 -5.31 -0.97
C GLU A 84 10.27 -6.15 -0.72
N ILE A 85 9.55 -6.52 -1.78
CA ILE A 85 8.34 -7.36 -1.67
C ILE A 85 8.70 -8.75 -1.11
N ASP A 86 9.78 -9.37 -1.54
CA ASP A 86 10.23 -10.68 -1.04
C ASP A 86 10.60 -10.61 0.45
N GLY A 87 11.25 -9.53 0.86
CA GLY A 87 11.52 -9.25 2.27
C GLY A 87 10.24 -9.08 3.09
N LEU A 88 9.30 -8.27 2.58
CA LEU A 88 7.96 -8.11 3.13
C LEU A 88 7.28 -9.48 3.33
N PHE A 89 7.27 -10.27 2.29
CA PHE A 89 6.55 -11.53 2.26
C PHE A 89 7.10 -12.59 3.23
N LYS A 90 8.40 -12.60 3.46
CA LYS A 90 9.04 -13.51 4.44
C LYS A 90 8.70 -13.15 5.88
N HIS A 91 8.35 -11.92 6.16
CA HIS A 91 8.12 -11.41 7.50
C HIS A 91 6.68 -11.02 7.79
N THR A 92 5.84 -10.79 6.76
CA THR A 92 4.50 -10.24 6.93
C THR A 92 3.39 -11.21 6.56
N GLY A 93 2.29 -11.13 7.29
CA GLY A 93 1.06 -11.83 6.94
C GLY A 93 0.27 -11.15 5.80
N SER A 94 0.47 -9.83 5.58
CA SER A 94 -0.29 -9.05 4.61
C SER A 94 0.52 -7.86 4.10
N ALA A 95 0.71 -7.80 2.78
CA ALA A 95 1.35 -6.69 2.08
C ALA A 95 0.37 -6.10 1.06
N ILE A 96 0.15 -4.80 1.14
CA ILE A 96 -0.79 -4.07 0.30
C ILE A 96 -0.03 -3.01 -0.50
N LEU A 97 -0.17 -3.05 -1.82
CA LEU A 97 0.24 -1.97 -2.71
C LEU A 97 -0.96 -1.06 -2.97
N LEU A 98 -0.89 0.17 -2.48
CA LEU A 98 -1.92 1.17 -2.64
C LEU A 98 -1.48 2.18 -3.69
N ILE A 99 -2.29 2.34 -4.75
CA ILE A 99 -1.97 3.18 -5.91
C ILE A 99 -2.96 4.34 -5.96
N GLU A 100 -2.48 5.55 -5.71
CA GLU A 100 -3.26 6.78 -5.87
C GLU A 100 -3.42 7.15 -7.34
N ASN A 101 -4.43 7.97 -7.63
CA ASN A 101 -4.71 8.46 -8.99
C ASN A 101 -4.83 7.33 -10.02
N CYS A 102 -5.38 6.20 -9.57
CA CYS A 102 -5.67 5.01 -10.37
C CYS A 102 -7.08 4.51 -10.03
N PRO A 103 -8.13 5.02 -10.67
CA PRO A 103 -9.52 4.74 -10.28
C PRO A 103 -9.88 3.25 -10.25
N ASN A 104 -9.31 2.47 -11.15
CA ASN A 104 -9.59 1.04 -11.28
C ASN A 104 -8.57 0.33 -12.18
N ARG A 105 -8.71 -0.99 -12.28
CA ARG A 105 -7.84 -1.85 -13.11
C ARG A 105 -7.92 -1.57 -14.60
N ASP A 106 -9.04 -1.11 -15.11
CA ASP A 106 -9.18 -0.78 -16.53
C ASP A 106 -8.42 0.49 -16.86
N TYR A 107 -8.47 1.49 -15.99
CA TYR A 107 -7.62 2.68 -16.08
C TYR A 107 -6.12 2.30 -16.09
N LEU A 108 -5.71 1.41 -15.19
CA LEU A 108 -4.34 0.93 -15.12
C LEU A 108 -3.91 0.23 -16.42
N ARG A 109 -4.74 -0.65 -16.99
CA ARG A 109 -4.42 -1.34 -18.25
C ARG A 109 -4.25 -0.42 -19.44
N ASN A 110 -4.97 0.69 -19.44
CA ASN A 110 -4.92 1.68 -20.52
C ASN A 110 -3.89 2.78 -20.26
N TYR A 111 -3.13 2.68 -19.17
CA TYR A 111 -2.13 3.69 -18.83
C TYR A 111 -1.00 3.74 -19.84
N THR A 112 -0.62 4.97 -20.21
CA THR A 112 0.55 5.29 -21.03
C THR A 112 1.38 6.36 -20.35
N VAL A 113 2.70 6.27 -20.46
CA VAL A 113 3.57 7.35 -19.98
C VAL A 113 3.50 8.56 -20.91
N PRO A 114 3.74 9.78 -20.41
CA PRO A 114 3.83 10.96 -21.24
C PRO A 114 4.85 10.81 -22.39
N ALA A 115 4.56 11.42 -23.55
CA ALA A 115 5.38 11.29 -24.76
C ALA A 115 6.86 11.66 -24.56
N TRP A 116 7.16 12.64 -23.71
CA TRP A 116 8.53 13.04 -23.40
C TRP A 116 9.31 11.96 -22.64
N GLN A 117 8.64 11.15 -21.81
CA GLN A 117 9.27 9.99 -21.16
C GLN A 117 9.48 8.84 -22.14
N MET A 118 8.59 8.65 -23.13
CA MET A 118 8.76 7.62 -24.14
C MET A 118 10.04 7.83 -24.97
N GLN A 119 10.39 9.07 -25.27
CA GLN A 119 11.64 9.40 -25.98
C GLN A 119 12.88 9.01 -25.17
N ALA A 120 12.86 9.19 -23.85
CA ALA A 120 13.97 8.84 -22.96
C ALA A 120 14.22 7.32 -22.89
N TYR A 121 13.19 6.50 -23.07
CA TYR A 121 13.31 5.02 -23.03
C TYR A 121 13.69 4.38 -24.38
N GLY A 122 13.83 5.16 -25.47
CA GLY A 122 14.34 4.71 -26.78
C GLY A 122 13.51 3.62 -27.46
N ARG A 123 12.30 3.33 -27.00
CA ARG A 123 11.41 2.31 -27.54
C ARG A 123 9.96 2.80 -27.60
N LYS A 124 9.23 2.42 -28.64
CA LYS A 124 7.77 2.48 -28.67
C LYS A 124 7.22 1.51 -27.62
N VAL A 125 6.88 2.00 -26.44
CA VAL A 125 6.23 1.18 -25.41
C VAL A 125 4.74 1.39 -25.55
N SER A 126 4.11 0.58 -26.40
CA SER A 126 2.68 0.71 -26.74
C SER A 126 1.72 0.08 -25.70
N ASP A 127 2.25 -0.63 -24.71
CA ASP A 127 1.47 -1.52 -23.83
C ASP A 127 1.88 -1.45 -22.35
N ILE A 128 2.27 -0.25 -21.91
CA ILE A 128 2.78 0.00 -20.54
C ILE A 128 1.79 -0.47 -19.48
N GLY A 129 0.53 -0.04 -19.59
CA GLY A 129 -0.51 -0.40 -18.65
C GLY A 129 -0.76 -1.91 -18.57
N SER A 130 -0.77 -2.59 -19.73
CA SER A 130 -0.90 -4.05 -19.78
C SER A 130 0.27 -4.77 -19.13
N ARG A 131 1.50 -4.25 -19.28
CA ARG A 131 2.69 -4.80 -18.62
C ARG A 131 2.66 -4.61 -17.11
N ILE A 132 2.24 -3.43 -16.65
CA ILE A 132 2.01 -3.19 -15.21
C ILE A 132 0.99 -4.20 -14.71
N ASP A 133 -0.20 -4.29 -15.32
CA ASP A 133 -1.26 -5.20 -14.89
C ASP A 133 -0.81 -6.66 -14.82
N SER A 134 -0.11 -7.13 -15.85
CA SER A 134 0.42 -8.49 -15.89
C SER A 134 1.43 -8.78 -14.79
N THR A 135 2.31 -7.82 -14.50
CA THR A 135 3.29 -7.95 -13.41
C THR A 135 2.61 -7.96 -12.05
N LEU A 136 1.67 -7.04 -11.82
CA LEU A 136 0.91 -7.01 -10.56
C LEU A 136 0.11 -8.30 -10.34
N ARG A 137 -0.55 -8.83 -11.37
CA ARG A 137 -1.25 -10.13 -11.28
C ARG A 137 -0.32 -11.28 -10.92
N ALA A 138 0.90 -11.28 -11.45
CA ALA A 138 1.89 -12.29 -11.07
C ALA A 138 2.29 -12.16 -9.60
N TRP A 139 2.39 -10.94 -9.07
CA TRP A 139 2.73 -10.68 -7.67
C TRP A 139 1.54 -10.95 -6.71
N GLU A 140 0.31 -10.74 -7.16
CA GLU A 140 -0.93 -11.09 -6.43
C GLU A 140 -1.12 -12.60 -6.30
N SER A 141 -0.47 -13.40 -7.15
CA SER A 141 -0.61 -14.85 -7.13
C SER A 141 -0.24 -15.45 -5.78
N ALA A 142 -1.07 -16.37 -5.31
CA ALA A 142 -0.87 -17.11 -4.05
C ALA A 142 0.46 -17.87 -3.99
N ASN A 143 1.00 -18.25 -5.14
CA ASN A 143 2.26 -18.97 -5.25
C ASN A 143 3.50 -18.05 -5.33
N ARG A 144 3.30 -16.74 -5.28
CA ARG A 144 4.40 -15.77 -5.31
C ARG A 144 4.37 -14.87 -4.08
N TYR A 145 3.77 -13.69 -4.16
CA TYR A 145 3.83 -12.72 -3.06
C TYR A 145 2.50 -12.47 -2.36
N ARG A 146 1.38 -12.96 -2.89
CA ARG A 146 0.02 -12.68 -2.38
C ARG A 146 -0.24 -11.19 -2.15
N LEU A 147 0.42 -10.33 -2.93
CA LEU A 147 0.29 -8.88 -2.81
C LEU A 147 -1.18 -8.51 -3.07
N GLN A 148 -1.74 -7.66 -2.22
CA GLN A 148 -3.05 -7.08 -2.48
C GLN A 148 -2.85 -5.73 -3.16
N VAL A 149 -3.54 -5.47 -4.27
CA VAL A 149 -3.43 -4.21 -5.00
C VAL A 149 -4.73 -3.43 -4.87
N HIS A 150 -4.63 -2.26 -4.24
CA HIS A 150 -5.74 -1.33 -4.05
C HIS A 150 -5.54 -0.10 -4.95
N CYS A 151 -6.51 0.15 -5.83
CA CYS A 151 -6.53 1.32 -6.71
C CYS A 151 -7.43 2.40 -6.11
N LEU A 152 -6.95 3.64 -6.04
CA LEU A 152 -7.69 4.79 -5.53
C LEU A 152 -7.88 5.85 -6.61
N ASN A 153 -9.09 6.43 -6.66
CA ASN A 153 -9.43 7.47 -7.62
C ASN A 153 -8.61 8.76 -7.41
N GLY A 154 -8.22 9.04 -6.17
CA GLY A 154 -7.43 10.23 -5.82
C GLY A 154 -6.72 10.06 -4.48
N ALA A 155 -5.80 10.97 -4.21
CA ALA A 155 -4.97 10.97 -3.00
C ALA A 155 -5.75 11.28 -1.72
N ASP A 156 -6.87 11.96 -1.81
CA ASP A 156 -7.76 12.37 -0.71
C ASP A 156 -8.42 11.18 0.02
N SER A 157 -8.54 10.04 -0.64
CA SER A 157 -9.08 8.81 -0.04
C SER A 157 -8.02 7.91 0.63
N THR A 158 -6.73 8.21 0.48
CA THR A 158 -5.62 7.34 0.90
C THR A 158 -5.62 7.07 2.40
N ALA A 159 -5.73 8.11 3.22
CA ALA A 159 -5.75 7.95 4.68
C ALA A 159 -6.93 7.08 5.14
N THR A 160 -8.10 7.28 4.55
CA THR A 160 -9.30 6.47 4.85
C THR A 160 -9.09 5.02 4.48
N GLU A 161 -8.47 4.74 3.33
CA GLU A 161 -8.21 3.38 2.89
C GLU A 161 -7.16 2.69 3.77
N ILE A 162 -6.08 3.38 4.13
CA ILE A 162 -5.08 2.86 5.09
C ILE A 162 -5.76 2.46 6.41
N LEU A 163 -6.63 3.33 6.95
CA LEU A 163 -7.39 3.02 8.16
C LEU A 163 -8.33 1.83 8.00
N ASN A 164 -8.97 1.69 6.85
CA ASN A 164 -9.83 0.53 6.57
C ASN A 164 -9.03 -0.76 6.55
N ILE A 165 -7.90 -0.78 5.85
CA ILE A 165 -7.00 -1.93 5.77
C ILE A 165 -6.58 -2.36 7.19
N PHE A 166 -6.09 -1.43 8.00
CA PHE A 166 -5.61 -1.72 9.34
C PHE A 166 -6.74 -2.11 10.31
N TYR A 167 -7.91 -1.47 10.20
CA TYR A 167 -9.08 -1.84 11.00
C TYR A 167 -9.53 -3.28 10.72
N TYR A 168 -9.66 -3.68 9.46
CA TYR A 168 -10.08 -5.04 9.13
C TYR A 168 -9.01 -6.07 9.47
N TYR A 169 -7.72 -5.73 9.32
CA TYR A 169 -6.65 -6.60 9.77
C TYR A 169 -6.71 -6.83 11.30
N TRP A 170 -6.80 -5.76 12.09
CA TRP A 170 -6.92 -5.81 13.55
C TRP A 170 -8.18 -6.57 13.99
N LYS A 171 -9.31 -6.32 13.34
CA LYS A 171 -10.56 -7.01 13.63
C LYS A 171 -10.43 -8.51 13.43
N ASN A 172 -9.95 -8.94 12.28
CA ASN A 172 -9.75 -10.36 11.97
C ASN A 172 -8.75 -11.01 12.94
N PHE A 173 -7.66 -10.32 13.28
CA PHE A 173 -6.71 -10.80 14.27
C PHE A 173 -7.35 -11.04 15.64
N ASN A 174 -8.24 -10.16 16.08
CA ASN A 174 -8.97 -10.35 17.35
C ASN A 174 -10.04 -11.44 17.27
N ASP A 175 -10.72 -11.58 16.12
CA ASP A 175 -11.70 -12.64 15.92
C ASP A 175 -11.07 -14.04 15.93
N LEU A 176 -9.87 -14.18 15.37
CA LEU A 176 -9.11 -15.44 15.42
C LEU A 176 -8.62 -15.82 16.82
N LYS A 177 -8.52 -14.87 17.75
CA LYS A 177 -8.18 -15.13 19.16
C LYS A 177 -9.36 -15.60 20.01
N LYS A 178 -10.59 -15.47 19.50
CA LYS A 178 -11.78 -15.93 20.22
C LYS A 178 -11.83 -17.47 20.16
N PRO A 179 -12.13 -18.15 21.27
CA PRO A 179 -12.33 -19.58 21.25
C PRO A 179 -13.46 -19.93 20.27
N LEU A 180 -13.25 -20.99 19.48
CA LEU A 180 -14.31 -21.56 18.63
C LEU A 180 -15.49 -21.92 19.53
N LYS A 181 -16.66 -21.35 19.24
CA LYS A 181 -17.90 -21.65 19.95
C LYS A 181 -18.44 -23.01 19.54
#